data_bd39b0c0ea285e1643a4ece19aac4797
#
_entry.id   bd39b0c0ea285e1643a4ece19aac4797
#
_cell.length_a   1.000
_cell.length_b   1.000
_cell.length_c   1.000
_cell.angle_alpha   90.00
_cell.angle_beta   90.00
_cell.angle_gamma   90.00
#
_symmetry.space_group_name_H-M   'P 1'
#
loop_
_entity.id
_entity.type
_entity.pdbx_description
1 polymer ?
#
loop_
_entity_poly.entity_id
_entity_poly.type
_entity_poly.pdbx_seq_one_letter_code
_entity_poly.pdbx_strand_id
1 'polypeptide(L)'
;MYTEIIVFYAFAITFFRNNPNPTNQTLWSGFNSRFENVISNLRTYSRKVDEIVDMMRLSKEIHTAETVKAINSLRELMITDNGTPCHFIPHGLNLKFYGRSVEMDELKNALDPGNEDQTLKAMSICGLAGVGKTQLALHYANTSRGSYDAIAWIYADTQTKLVQSLSTFASKLGLPKKEGSSDDDYQSVQRVRDWLNNSGKTFLLVFDNLEDVSILSQIWPASNKGSILITSRSPAVAARRAKRTMQLKSFEDGAAADILYELTGLEPADENEAKAAKEICHLIGGLALAMVHMSSYIQDRGYSYSEFLALYKRHAERIFVKNLSQVDYDHTLNTVWDLSLQSLSPNARVLIDLLSLFDPDSIAERLLIGTRAEIVEPRLKFMNDDFE
;
A
#
# COMPACT_ATOMS: atom_id res chain seq x y z
N MET A 1 20.58 0.85 16.84
CA MET A 1 19.52 1.79 16.41
C MET A 1 18.14 1.13 16.40
N TYR A 2 17.86 0.17 15.53
CA TYR A 2 16.53 -0.47 15.45
C TYR A 2 16.11 -1.16 16.74
N THR A 3 17.01 -1.85 17.41
CA THR A 3 16.74 -2.50 18.71
C THR A 3 16.28 -1.50 19.77
N GLU A 4 16.87 -0.31 19.83
CA GLU A 4 16.46 0.73 20.78
C GLU A 4 15.07 1.30 20.46
N ILE A 5 14.73 1.41 19.16
CA ILE A 5 13.40 1.82 18.72
C ILE A 5 12.35 0.79 19.15
N ILE A 6 12.62 -0.50 18.91
CA ILE A 6 11.71 -1.59 19.29
C ILE A 6 11.54 -1.64 20.82
N VAL A 7 12.62 -1.55 21.58
CA VAL A 7 12.59 -1.52 23.05
C VAL A 7 11.82 -0.31 23.58
N PHE A 8 12.01 0.86 22.94
CA PHE A 8 11.26 2.06 23.31
C PHE A 8 9.77 1.90 23.05
N TYR A 9 9.35 1.41 21.88
CA TYR A 9 7.93 1.20 21.57
C TYR A 9 7.29 0.16 22.49
N ALA A 10 7.96 -0.93 22.80
CA ALA A 10 7.48 -1.91 23.77
C ALA A 10 7.29 -1.29 25.15
N PHE A 11 8.21 -0.42 25.56
CA PHE A 11 8.07 0.35 26.79
C PHE A 11 6.91 1.34 26.73
N ALA A 12 6.73 2.08 25.65
CA ALA A 12 5.63 3.03 25.46
C ALA A 12 4.27 2.32 25.52
N ILE A 13 4.10 1.20 24.82
CA ILE A 13 2.88 0.39 24.86
C ILE A 13 2.58 -0.05 26.29
N THR A 14 3.58 -0.57 26.98
CA THR A 14 3.43 -1.03 28.38
C THR A 14 3.06 0.12 29.31
N PHE A 15 3.69 1.28 29.11
CA PHE A 15 3.41 2.48 29.89
C PHE A 15 1.96 2.94 29.72
N PHE A 16 1.48 3.14 28.51
CA PHE A 16 0.12 3.62 28.23
C PHE A 16 -0.95 2.57 28.58
N ARG A 17 -0.67 1.29 28.43
CA ARG A 17 -1.59 0.22 28.81
C ARG A 17 -1.80 0.14 30.32
N ASN A 18 -0.73 0.33 31.09
CA ASN A 18 -0.80 0.30 32.55
C ASN A 18 -1.26 1.63 33.16
N ASN A 19 -1.24 2.71 32.39
CA ASN A 19 -1.63 4.06 32.80
C ASN A 19 -2.54 4.67 31.72
N PRO A 20 -3.79 4.24 31.59
CA PRO A 20 -4.70 4.69 30.53
C PRO A 20 -5.02 6.19 30.60
N ASN A 21 -4.89 6.82 31.79
CA ASN A 21 -5.00 8.27 31.97
C ASN A 21 -3.83 8.78 32.82
N PRO A 22 -2.63 8.96 32.23
CA PRO A 22 -1.44 9.35 32.98
C PRO A 22 -1.50 10.84 33.33
N THR A 23 -2.18 11.19 34.43
CA THR A 23 -2.24 12.57 34.98
C THR A 23 -1.12 12.87 35.97
N ASN A 24 -0.37 11.85 36.40
CA ASN A 24 0.67 12.00 37.40
C ASN A 24 1.99 12.46 36.75
N GLN A 25 2.45 13.64 37.16
CA GLN A 25 3.65 14.31 36.66
C GLN A 25 4.94 13.48 36.85
N THR A 26 5.00 12.64 37.89
CA THR A 26 6.15 11.76 38.16
C THR A 26 6.26 10.61 37.12
N LEU A 27 5.12 10.06 36.68
CA LEU A 27 5.09 9.04 35.62
C LEU A 27 5.55 9.60 34.29
N TRP A 28 5.13 10.83 33.97
CA TRP A 28 5.56 11.52 32.75
C TRP A 28 7.05 11.86 32.74
N SER A 29 7.62 12.25 33.88
CA SER A 29 9.06 12.55 33.95
C SER A 29 9.92 11.33 33.66
N GLY A 30 9.53 10.14 34.14
CA GLY A 30 10.21 8.88 33.84
C GLY A 30 10.11 8.46 32.37
N PHE A 31 8.93 8.65 31.77
CA PHE A 31 8.72 8.39 30.34
C PHE A 31 9.54 9.36 29.49
N ASN A 32 9.48 10.66 29.76
CA ASN A 32 10.21 11.69 29.02
C ASN A 32 11.72 11.50 29.09
N SER A 33 12.26 11.15 30.25
CA SER A 33 13.71 10.88 30.39
C SER A 33 14.17 9.72 29.50
N ARG A 34 13.38 8.64 29.40
CA ARG A 34 13.68 7.52 28.48
C ARG A 34 13.53 7.92 27.02
N PHE A 35 12.52 8.70 26.69
CA PHE A 35 12.29 9.24 25.35
C PHE A 35 13.47 10.11 24.89
N GLU A 36 13.92 11.05 25.73
CA GLU A 36 15.08 11.91 25.45
C GLU A 36 16.36 11.11 25.23
N ASN A 37 16.59 10.05 26.02
CA ASN A 37 17.75 9.17 25.82
C ASN A 37 17.71 8.44 24.48
N VAL A 38 16.55 7.92 24.08
CA VAL A 38 16.40 7.25 22.77
C VAL A 38 16.60 8.24 21.63
N ILE A 39 16.05 9.45 21.72
CA ILE A 39 16.24 10.51 20.72
C ILE A 39 17.73 10.92 20.62
N SER A 40 18.40 11.06 21.76
CA SER A 40 19.86 11.37 21.80
C SER A 40 20.69 10.29 21.11
N ASN A 41 20.40 9.02 21.40
CA ASN A 41 21.09 7.89 20.80
C ASN A 41 20.80 7.83 19.29
N LEU A 42 19.55 8.01 18.87
CA LEU A 42 19.18 8.06 17.45
C LEU A 42 19.92 9.17 16.69
N ARG A 43 20.03 10.37 17.27
CA ARG A 43 20.80 11.48 16.68
C ARG A 43 22.30 11.13 16.56
N THR A 44 22.83 10.44 17.55
CA THR A 44 24.25 9.99 17.55
C THR A 44 24.49 8.95 16.46
N TYR A 45 23.56 7.98 16.29
CA TYR A 45 23.65 6.97 15.23
C TYR A 45 23.47 7.58 13.85
N SER A 46 22.53 8.52 13.68
CA SER A 46 22.33 9.24 12.41
C SER A 46 23.63 9.94 12.00
N ARG A 47 24.26 10.69 12.92
CA ARG A 47 25.52 11.37 12.64
C ARG A 47 26.65 10.41 12.24
N LYS A 48 26.78 9.25 12.91
CA LYS A 48 27.75 8.22 12.52
C LYS A 48 27.49 7.62 11.14
N VAL A 49 26.21 7.44 10.77
CA VAL A 49 25.82 6.99 9.42
C VAL A 49 26.20 8.04 8.39
N ASP A 50 25.94 9.32 8.67
CA ASP A 50 26.28 10.43 7.77
C ASP A 50 27.82 10.51 7.58
N GLU A 51 28.60 10.38 8.64
CA GLU A 51 30.07 10.33 8.58
C GLU A 51 30.59 9.14 7.74
N ILE A 52 29.98 7.96 7.89
CA ILE A 52 30.33 6.77 7.09
C ILE A 52 29.93 6.98 5.61
N VAL A 53 28.77 7.56 5.35
CA VAL A 53 28.31 7.87 3.99
C VAL A 53 29.24 8.89 3.33
N ASP A 54 29.68 9.91 4.06
CA ASP A 54 30.62 10.92 3.55
C ASP A 54 32.01 10.32 3.29
N MET A 55 32.51 9.43 4.18
CA MET A 55 33.74 8.66 3.92
C MET A 55 33.61 7.74 2.70
N MET A 56 32.46 7.09 2.53
CA MET A 56 32.20 6.26 1.33
C MET A 56 32.08 7.11 0.06
N ARG A 57 31.53 8.32 0.14
CA ARG A 57 31.49 9.28 -0.97
C ARG A 57 32.89 9.72 -1.37
N LEU A 58 33.70 10.14 -0.41
CA LEU A 58 35.12 10.52 -0.63
C LEU A 58 35.95 9.36 -1.21
N SER A 59 35.78 8.14 -0.71
CA SER A 59 36.42 6.93 -1.26
C SER A 59 35.97 6.60 -2.68
N LYS A 60 34.70 6.90 -3.02
CA LYS A 60 34.12 6.67 -4.33
C LYS A 60 34.52 7.74 -5.35
N GLU A 61 34.72 8.99 -4.92
CA GLU A 61 35.16 10.10 -5.77
C GLU A 61 36.59 9.90 -6.28
N ILE A 62 37.48 9.28 -5.49
CA ILE A 62 38.87 9.01 -5.89
C ILE A 62 38.98 7.90 -6.94
N HIS A 63 38.04 6.95 -7.00
CA HIS A 63 38.08 5.80 -7.94
C HIS A 63 37.15 5.95 -9.17
N THR A 64 36.31 6.99 -9.23
CA THR A 64 35.22 7.05 -10.22
C THR A 64 35.33 8.14 -11.28
N ALA A 65 36.22 9.11 -11.18
CA ALA A 65 36.28 10.19 -12.15
C ALA A 65 36.64 9.70 -13.57
N GLU A 66 37.52 8.72 -13.72
CA GLU A 66 37.89 8.14 -15.02
C GLU A 66 36.89 7.08 -15.49
N THR A 67 36.40 6.24 -14.56
CA THR A 67 35.42 5.19 -14.89
C THR A 67 34.05 5.78 -15.21
N VAL A 68 33.62 6.84 -14.52
CA VAL A 68 32.38 7.58 -14.80
C VAL A 68 32.48 8.31 -16.12
N LYS A 69 33.63 8.87 -16.47
CA LYS A 69 33.84 9.50 -17.79
C LYS A 69 33.75 8.47 -18.91
N ALA A 70 34.34 7.30 -18.76
CA ALA A 70 34.24 6.19 -19.71
C ALA A 70 32.83 5.61 -19.80
N ILE A 71 32.13 5.44 -18.66
CA ILE A 71 30.72 4.98 -18.60
C ILE A 71 29.78 6.02 -19.18
N ASN A 72 30.00 7.32 -18.94
CA ASN A 72 29.17 8.37 -19.52
C ASN A 72 29.41 8.51 -21.03
N SER A 73 30.64 8.34 -21.52
CA SER A 73 30.94 8.31 -22.95
C SER A 73 30.34 7.06 -23.64
N LEU A 74 30.36 5.90 -22.98
CA LEU A 74 29.66 4.70 -23.43
C LEU A 74 28.13 4.84 -23.35
N ARG A 75 27.63 5.57 -22.34
CA ARG A 75 26.20 5.88 -22.15
C ARG A 75 25.68 6.85 -23.20
N GLU A 76 26.46 7.87 -23.57
CA GLU A 76 26.14 8.78 -24.68
C GLU A 76 26.12 8.08 -26.05
N LEU A 77 26.97 7.08 -26.25
CA LEU A 77 26.95 6.22 -27.44
C LEU A 77 25.81 5.18 -27.43
N MET A 78 25.23 4.88 -26.24
CA MET A 78 24.10 3.99 -26.06
C MET A 78 22.75 4.69 -25.85
N ILE A 79 22.70 6.04 -25.87
CA ILE A 79 21.44 6.79 -25.87
C ILE A 79 20.80 6.72 -27.26
N THR A 80 20.43 5.54 -27.65
CA THR A 80 19.32 5.30 -28.55
C THR A 80 18.16 4.76 -27.70
N ASP A 81 17.18 5.61 -27.41
CA ASP A 81 15.78 5.27 -27.07
C ASP A 81 15.51 4.14 -26.06
N ASN A 82 16.31 3.99 -24.98
CA ASN A 82 16.31 2.79 -24.13
C ASN A 82 15.63 2.94 -22.77
N GLY A 83 14.87 4.00 -22.50
CA GLY A 83 14.10 4.16 -21.25
C GLY A 83 12.70 3.55 -21.31
N THR A 84 12.25 3.08 -22.47
CA THR A 84 10.91 2.54 -22.69
C THR A 84 10.96 1.18 -23.40
N PRO A 85 10.06 0.23 -23.05
CA PRO A 85 8.97 0.38 -22.09
C PRO A 85 9.43 0.40 -20.64
N CYS A 86 8.93 1.37 -19.84
CA CYS A 86 9.23 1.50 -18.42
C CYS A 86 7.95 1.33 -17.58
N HIS A 87 7.79 0.20 -16.94
CA HIS A 87 6.59 -0.11 -16.16
C HIS A 87 6.94 -0.21 -14.67
N PHE A 88 6.67 0.84 -13.92
CA PHE A 88 6.79 0.90 -12.47
C PHE A 88 5.43 0.60 -11.84
N ILE A 89 5.14 -0.68 -11.62
CA ILE A 89 3.93 -1.19 -10.96
C ILE A 89 4.40 -1.98 -9.74
N PRO A 90 3.91 -1.70 -8.51
CA PRO A 90 4.46 -2.27 -7.27
C PRO A 90 4.19 -3.77 -7.14
N HIS A 91 3.08 -4.24 -7.70
CA HIS A 91 2.63 -5.61 -7.57
C HIS A 91 2.33 -6.24 -8.94
N GLY A 92 2.59 -7.53 -9.06
CA GLY A 92 2.23 -8.31 -10.23
C GLY A 92 0.72 -8.49 -10.39
N LEU A 93 0.35 -9.18 -11.45
CA LEU A 93 -1.05 -9.51 -11.73
C LEU A 93 -1.60 -10.43 -10.62
N ASN A 94 -2.73 -10.05 -10.04
CA ASN A 94 -3.45 -10.90 -9.11
C ASN A 94 -4.22 -11.97 -9.90
N LEU A 95 -3.80 -13.23 -9.77
CA LEU A 95 -4.43 -14.38 -10.45
C LEU A 95 -5.80 -14.73 -9.86
N LYS A 96 -6.08 -14.28 -8.63
CA LYS A 96 -7.39 -14.44 -7.97
C LYS A 96 -8.24 -13.16 -8.07
N PHE A 97 -8.18 -12.50 -9.22
CA PHE A 97 -9.02 -11.34 -9.53
C PHE A 97 -10.28 -11.81 -10.24
N TYR A 98 -11.40 -11.76 -9.56
CA TYR A 98 -12.69 -12.25 -10.06
C TYR A 98 -13.70 -11.12 -10.28
N GLY A 99 -14.57 -11.30 -11.24
CA GLY A 99 -15.60 -10.32 -11.60
C GLY A 99 -15.01 -9.06 -12.23
N ARG A 100 -15.77 -7.97 -12.18
CA ARG A 100 -15.37 -6.63 -12.65
C ARG A 100 -15.06 -6.50 -14.15
N SER A 101 -15.62 -7.40 -14.98
CA SER A 101 -15.44 -7.34 -16.44
C SER A 101 -16.00 -6.05 -17.04
N VAL A 102 -17.18 -5.62 -16.56
CA VAL A 102 -17.84 -4.38 -17.03
C VAL A 102 -16.99 -3.15 -16.67
N GLU A 103 -16.51 -3.08 -15.43
CA GLU A 103 -15.66 -1.99 -14.97
C GLU A 103 -14.30 -1.98 -15.70
N MET A 104 -13.75 -3.16 -15.99
CA MET A 104 -12.52 -3.27 -16.79
C MET A 104 -12.71 -2.77 -18.23
N ASP A 105 -13.82 -3.10 -18.86
CA ASP A 105 -14.13 -2.64 -20.22
C ASP A 105 -14.39 -1.12 -20.24
N GLU A 106 -15.01 -0.58 -19.20
CA GLU A 106 -15.20 0.87 -19.03
C GLU A 106 -13.83 1.57 -18.90
N LEU A 107 -12.89 1.02 -18.11
CA LEU A 107 -11.53 1.55 -17.98
C LEU A 107 -10.77 1.52 -19.30
N LYS A 108 -10.82 0.39 -20.03
CA LYS A 108 -10.19 0.27 -21.34
C LYS A 108 -10.74 1.31 -22.32
N ASN A 109 -12.07 1.42 -22.42
CA ASN A 109 -12.71 2.38 -23.32
C ASN A 109 -12.40 3.85 -22.97
N ALA A 110 -12.24 4.16 -21.68
CA ALA A 110 -11.96 5.52 -21.22
C ALA A 110 -10.51 5.95 -21.33
N LEU A 111 -9.57 5.00 -21.19
CA LEU A 111 -8.13 5.27 -21.02
C LEU A 111 -7.27 4.76 -22.19
N ASP A 112 -7.84 4.04 -23.18
CA ASP A 112 -7.10 3.52 -24.32
C ASP A 112 -6.35 4.66 -25.07
N PRO A 113 -5.02 4.62 -25.17
CA PRO A 113 -4.25 5.64 -25.86
C PRO A 113 -4.49 5.68 -27.37
N GLY A 114 -5.01 4.60 -27.97
CA GLY A 114 -5.29 4.48 -29.41
C GLY A 114 -6.53 5.22 -29.91
N ASN A 115 -7.41 5.69 -29.03
CA ASN A 115 -8.58 6.47 -29.44
C ASN A 115 -8.16 7.85 -29.98
N GLU A 116 -8.77 8.30 -31.09
CA GLU A 116 -8.45 9.53 -31.84
C GLU A 116 -8.60 10.84 -31.06
N ASP A 117 -9.13 10.79 -29.85
CA ASP A 117 -9.30 11.96 -28.97
C ASP A 117 -7.93 12.50 -28.51
N GLN A 118 -7.49 13.60 -29.13
CA GLN A 118 -6.20 14.25 -28.85
C GLN A 118 -6.20 15.01 -27.51
N THR A 119 -6.79 14.45 -26.48
CA THR A 119 -6.80 15.06 -25.14
C THR A 119 -6.29 14.08 -24.08
N LEU A 120 -5.66 14.61 -23.04
CA LEU A 120 -5.31 13.84 -21.85
C LEU A 120 -6.56 13.10 -21.31
N LYS A 121 -6.47 11.78 -21.21
CA LYS A 121 -7.55 10.93 -20.70
C LYS A 121 -7.42 10.80 -19.21
N ALA A 122 -8.48 11.07 -18.48
CA ALA A 122 -8.46 10.94 -17.03
C ALA A 122 -9.77 10.31 -16.55
N MET A 123 -9.62 9.23 -15.79
CA MET A 123 -10.73 8.52 -15.16
C MET A 123 -10.42 8.28 -13.68
N SER A 124 -11.44 8.32 -12.84
CA SER A 124 -11.33 8.02 -11.43
C SER A 124 -12.24 6.87 -11.03
N ILE A 125 -11.76 6.07 -10.07
CA ILE A 125 -12.52 5.02 -9.39
C ILE A 125 -12.73 5.49 -7.95
N CYS A 126 -13.99 5.63 -7.54
CA CYS A 126 -14.32 5.94 -6.15
C CYS A 126 -15.20 4.83 -5.55
N GLY A 127 -15.23 4.75 -4.23
CA GLY A 127 -16.03 3.75 -3.51
C GLY A 127 -15.47 3.46 -2.11
N LEU A 128 -16.17 2.59 -1.40
CA LEU A 128 -15.86 2.21 -0.03
C LEU A 128 -14.45 1.61 0.11
N ALA A 129 -13.88 1.66 1.32
CA ALA A 129 -12.67 0.91 1.63
C ALA A 129 -12.93 -0.60 1.47
N GLY A 130 -11.95 -1.38 1.00
CA GLY A 130 -12.12 -2.83 0.82
C GLY A 130 -12.97 -3.28 -0.37
N VAL A 131 -13.55 -2.36 -1.16
CA VAL A 131 -14.38 -2.70 -2.33
C VAL A 131 -13.57 -3.18 -3.55
N GLY A 132 -12.23 -2.98 -3.55
CA GLY A 132 -11.34 -3.47 -4.59
C GLY A 132 -10.83 -2.42 -5.58
N LYS A 133 -10.90 -1.10 -5.29
CA LYS A 133 -10.42 -0.02 -6.19
C LYS A 133 -8.96 -0.19 -6.63
N THR A 134 -8.07 -0.37 -5.67
CA THR A 134 -6.64 -0.59 -5.90
C THR A 134 -6.39 -1.86 -6.71
N GLN A 135 -7.12 -2.94 -6.44
CA GLN A 135 -7.01 -4.20 -7.18
C GLN A 135 -7.49 -4.05 -8.64
N LEU A 136 -8.58 -3.32 -8.87
CA LEU A 136 -9.06 -3.02 -10.21
C LEU A 136 -8.04 -2.18 -11.00
N ALA A 137 -7.48 -1.16 -10.37
CA ALA A 137 -6.44 -0.31 -10.98
C ALA A 137 -5.15 -1.10 -11.27
N LEU A 138 -4.71 -1.99 -10.35
CA LEU A 138 -3.57 -2.89 -10.54
C LEU A 138 -3.80 -3.86 -11.69
N HIS A 139 -5.00 -4.44 -11.76
CA HIS A 139 -5.35 -5.36 -12.83
C HIS A 139 -5.32 -4.65 -14.20
N TYR A 140 -5.90 -3.44 -14.28
CA TYR A 140 -5.85 -2.62 -15.48
C TYR A 140 -4.41 -2.27 -15.88
N ALA A 141 -3.61 -1.76 -14.96
CA ALA A 141 -2.21 -1.37 -15.23
C ALA A 141 -1.37 -2.57 -15.72
N ASN A 142 -1.52 -3.75 -15.10
CA ASN A 142 -0.77 -4.94 -15.49
C ASN A 142 -1.22 -5.51 -16.86
N THR A 143 -2.51 -5.50 -17.16
CA THR A 143 -3.04 -6.00 -18.44
C THR A 143 -2.85 -5.03 -19.59
N SER A 144 -2.62 -3.75 -19.31
CA SER A 144 -2.43 -2.69 -20.32
C SER A 144 -0.97 -2.37 -20.64
N ARG A 145 -0.01 -3.18 -20.17
CA ARG A 145 1.45 -2.97 -20.39
C ARG A 145 1.81 -2.81 -21.88
N GLY A 146 1.14 -3.54 -22.76
CA GLY A 146 1.40 -3.45 -24.20
C GLY A 146 0.85 -2.19 -24.88
N SER A 147 0.02 -1.42 -24.21
CA SER A 147 -0.61 -0.20 -24.76
C SER A 147 0.14 1.09 -24.40
N TYR A 148 1.06 1.04 -23.44
CA TYR A 148 1.78 2.22 -22.94
C TYR A 148 3.28 2.01 -22.97
N ASP A 149 4.02 3.03 -23.44
CA ASP A 149 5.48 3.07 -23.35
C ASP A 149 5.95 3.16 -21.89
N ALA A 150 5.18 3.85 -21.03
CA ALA A 150 5.48 3.96 -19.61
C ALA A 150 4.24 3.84 -18.73
N ILE A 151 4.37 3.13 -17.61
CA ILE A 151 3.33 3.05 -16.57
C ILE A 151 3.98 3.42 -15.24
N ALA A 152 3.41 4.40 -14.54
CA ALA A 152 3.85 4.80 -13.21
C ALA A 152 2.73 4.61 -12.19
N TRP A 153 3.02 3.82 -11.15
CA TRP A 153 2.19 3.71 -9.97
C TRP A 153 2.66 4.70 -8.91
N ILE A 154 1.78 5.55 -8.44
CA ILE A 154 2.08 6.68 -7.56
C ILE A 154 1.16 6.60 -6.36
N TYR A 155 1.70 6.40 -5.17
CA TYR A 155 0.94 6.50 -3.93
C TYR A 155 0.61 7.96 -3.67
N ALA A 156 -0.69 8.27 -3.59
CA ALA A 156 -1.19 9.65 -3.57
C ALA A 156 -1.97 9.98 -2.27
N ASP A 157 -1.78 9.19 -1.22
CA ASP A 157 -2.36 9.44 0.10
C ASP A 157 -1.68 10.62 0.81
N THR A 158 -0.38 10.83 0.57
CA THR A 158 0.37 11.97 1.11
C THR A 158 1.31 12.58 0.06
N GLN A 159 1.64 13.88 0.24
CA GLN A 159 2.62 14.57 -0.60
C GLN A 159 3.98 13.86 -0.60
N THR A 160 4.43 13.37 0.55
CA THR A 160 5.71 12.67 0.69
C THR A 160 5.76 11.40 -0.14
N LYS A 161 4.74 10.55 -0.06
CA LYS A 161 4.66 9.29 -0.83
C LYS A 161 4.55 9.55 -2.33
N LEU A 162 3.79 10.57 -2.73
CA LEU A 162 3.70 11.01 -4.12
C LEU A 162 5.09 11.35 -4.67
N VAL A 163 5.84 12.18 -3.96
CA VAL A 163 7.18 12.62 -4.37
C VAL A 163 8.16 11.44 -4.40
N GLN A 164 8.15 10.56 -3.41
CA GLN A 164 8.98 9.34 -3.37
C GLN A 164 8.68 8.40 -4.55
N SER A 165 7.40 8.21 -4.88
CA SER A 165 6.99 7.40 -6.03
C SER A 165 7.51 7.99 -7.34
N LEU A 166 7.39 9.31 -7.50
CA LEU A 166 7.88 10.02 -8.69
C LEU A 166 9.42 10.02 -8.78
N SER A 167 10.12 10.15 -7.66
CA SER A 167 11.59 10.06 -7.61
C SER A 167 12.07 8.66 -8.04
N THR A 168 11.39 7.62 -7.56
CA THR A 168 11.67 6.24 -7.98
C THR A 168 11.39 6.04 -9.48
N PHE A 169 10.29 6.57 -9.98
CA PHE A 169 9.94 6.49 -11.41
C PHE A 169 10.93 7.24 -12.28
N ALA A 170 11.37 8.46 -11.87
CA ALA A 170 12.43 9.22 -12.57
C ALA A 170 13.72 8.40 -12.71
N SER A 171 14.12 7.71 -11.64
CA SER A 171 15.31 6.85 -11.64
C SER A 171 15.16 5.65 -12.58
N LYS A 172 13.98 5.02 -12.64
CA LYS A 172 13.67 3.90 -13.54
C LYS A 172 13.62 4.32 -15.01
N LEU A 173 13.15 5.55 -15.29
CA LEU A 173 13.20 6.15 -16.64
C LEU A 173 14.62 6.55 -17.07
N GLY A 174 15.61 6.48 -16.16
CA GLY A 174 16.98 6.91 -16.46
C GLY A 174 17.11 8.43 -16.64
N LEU A 175 16.19 9.23 -16.06
CA LEU A 175 16.24 10.69 -16.20
C LEU A 175 17.47 11.25 -15.48
N PRO A 176 18.30 12.08 -16.16
CA PRO A 176 19.58 12.52 -15.64
C PRO A 176 19.40 13.40 -14.38
N LYS A 177 20.24 13.17 -13.38
CA LYS A 177 20.39 14.04 -12.22
C LYS A 177 21.30 15.22 -12.61
N LYS A 178 20.98 16.46 -12.21
CA LYS A 178 21.91 17.57 -12.37
C LYS A 178 23.07 17.39 -11.41
N GLU A 179 24.30 17.41 -11.93
CA GLU A 179 25.52 17.37 -11.12
C GLU A 179 25.55 18.55 -10.14
N GLY A 180 25.84 18.26 -8.86
CA GLY A 180 26.05 19.30 -7.82
C GLY A 180 24.79 19.72 -7.05
N SER A 181 23.60 19.20 -7.34
CA SER A 181 22.45 19.41 -6.48
C SER A 181 22.28 18.20 -5.54
N SER A 182 22.16 18.44 -4.24
CA SER A 182 21.47 17.49 -3.36
C SER A 182 20.16 17.14 -4.07
N ASP A 183 19.92 15.84 -4.27
CA ASP A 183 18.75 15.34 -5.02
C ASP A 183 17.49 15.80 -4.26
N ASP A 184 17.05 17.03 -4.58
CA ASP A 184 15.85 17.56 -4.01
C ASP A 184 14.68 16.83 -4.70
N ASP A 185 13.86 16.18 -3.91
CA ASP A 185 12.66 15.45 -4.33
C ASP A 185 11.81 16.26 -5.30
N TYR A 186 11.78 17.58 -5.13
CA TYR A 186 11.12 18.53 -6.02
C TYR A 186 11.68 18.52 -7.46
N GLN A 187 12.99 18.38 -7.64
CA GLN A 187 13.61 18.30 -8.96
C GLN A 187 13.22 17.00 -9.69
N SER A 188 13.05 15.91 -8.96
CA SER A 188 12.58 14.65 -9.53
C SER A 188 11.16 14.77 -10.10
N VAL A 189 10.26 15.45 -9.38
CA VAL A 189 8.89 15.75 -9.85
C VAL A 189 8.92 16.56 -11.15
N GLN A 190 9.76 17.60 -11.22
CA GLN A 190 9.88 18.42 -12.43
C GLN A 190 10.42 17.62 -13.62
N ARG A 191 11.46 16.80 -13.42
CA ARG A 191 12.02 15.94 -14.48
C ARG A 191 10.99 14.96 -15.04
N VAL A 192 10.21 14.32 -14.18
CA VAL A 192 9.11 13.45 -14.62
C VAL A 192 8.07 14.22 -15.39
N ARG A 193 7.66 15.40 -14.89
CA ARG A 193 6.69 16.26 -15.58
C ARG A 193 7.18 16.70 -16.96
N ASP A 194 8.45 17.11 -17.07
CA ASP A 194 9.06 17.50 -18.34
C ASP A 194 9.10 16.34 -19.32
N TRP A 195 9.45 15.13 -18.83
CA TRP A 195 9.42 13.93 -19.65
C TRP A 195 8.01 13.60 -20.15
N LEU A 196 6.99 13.63 -19.27
CA LEU A 196 5.59 13.40 -19.63
C LEU A 196 5.09 14.37 -20.72
N ASN A 197 5.54 15.63 -20.67
CA ASN A 197 5.12 16.66 -21.61
C ASN A 197 5.85 16.58 -22.95
N ASN A 198 7.13 16.19 -22.97
CA ASN A 198 8.02 16.40 -24.12
C ASN A 198 8.51 15.10 -24.77
N SER A 199 8.41 13.93 -24.14
CA SER A 199 8.94 12.67 -24.68
C SER A 199 8.19 12.17 -25.93
N GLY A 200 6.96 12.60 -26.14
CA GLY A 200 6.09 12.09 -27.20
C GLY A 200 5.62 10.64 -26.99
N LYS A 201 5.97 10.01 -25.89
CA LYS A 201 5.63 8.62 -25.53
C LYS A 201 4.24 8.52 -24.93
N THR A 202 3.61 7.36 -25.06
CA THR A 202 2.34 7.06 -24.40
C THR A 202 2.59 6.66 -22.94
N PHE A 203 1.79 7.18 -22.01
CA PHE A 203 1.95 6.85 -20.61
C PHE A 203 0.64 6.65 -19.86
N LEU A 204 0.70 5.84 -18.80
CA LEU A 204 -0.35 5.70 -17.79
C LEU A 204 0.20 6.11 -16.42
N LEU A 205 -0.44 7.12 -15.81
CA LEU A 205 -0.19 7.45 -14.40
C LEU A 205 -1.33 6.90 -13.55
N VAL A 206 -1.03 6.08 -12.56
CA VAL A 206 -2.01 5.60 -11.58
C VAL A 206 -1.73 6.32 -10.26
N PHE A 207 -2.65 7.17 -9.83
CA PHE A 207 -2.63 7.81 -8.52
C PHE A 207 -3.51 7.01 -7.57
N ASP A 208 -2.89 6.20 -6.72
CA ASP A 208 -3.61 5.34 -5.80
C ASP A 208 -3.85 6.02 -4.46
N ASN A 209 -5.07 5.85 -3.93
CA ASN A 209 -5.55 6.37 -2.66
C ASN A 209 -5.47 7.91 -2.52
N LEU A 210 -5.88 8.65 -3.55
CA LEU A 210 -5.87 10.11 -3.52
C LEU A 210 -6.87 10.66 -2.50
N GLU A 211 -6.39 11.43 -1.53
CA GLU A 211 -7.20 12.09 -0.50
C GLU A 211 -7.30 13.61 -0.72
N ASP A 212 -6.23 14.23 -1.22
CA ASP A 212 -6.21 15.66 -1.53
C ASP A 212 -5.75 15.91 -2.98
N VAL A 213 -6.65 16.49 -3.76
CA VAL A 213 -6.40 16.79 -5.18
C VAL A 213 -5.33 17.88 -5.40
N SER A 214 -5.06 18.69 -4.38
CA SER A 214 -4.09 19.79 -4.48
C SER A 214 -2.67 19.29 -4.76
N ILE A 215 -2.32 18.10 -4.26
CA ILE A 215 -0.99 17.50 -4.44
C ILE A 215 -0.69 17.15 -5.90
N LEU A 216 -1.72 16.97 -6.74
CA LEU A 216 -1.55 16.67 -8.17
C LEU A 216 -1.15 17.90 -9.01
N SER A 217 -1.26 19.12 -8.47
CA SER A 217 -1.06 20.34 -9.24
C SER A 217 0.35 20.45 -9.85
N GLN A 218 1.35 19.91 -9.18
CA GLN A 218 2.75 19.98 -9.60
C GLN A 218 3.12 18.94 -10.66
N ILE A 219 2.38 17.84 -10.76
CA ILE A 219 2.71 16.73 -11.65
C ILE A 219 1.71 16.54 -12.80
N TRP A 220 0.58 17.24 -12.78
CA TRP A 220 -0.44 17.07 -13.81
C TRP A 220 0.12 17.41 -15.20
N PRO A 221 0.18 16.46 -16.15
CA PRO A 221 0.80 16.70 -17.44
C PRO A 221 -0.10 17.53 -18.35
N ALA A 222 0.53 18.28 -19.25
CA ALA A 222 -0.13 19.00 -20.35
C ALA A 222 -0.17 18.17 -21.65
N SER A 223 0.47 17.00 -21.67
CA SER A 223 0.52 16.11 -22.84
C SER A 223 -0.85 15.51 -23.15
N ASN A 224 -1.13 15.33 -24.44
CA ASN A 224 -2.33 14.65 -24.92
C ASN A 224 -2.13 13.12 -25.16
N LYS A 225 -0.92 12.60 -24.97
CA LYS A 225 -0.57 11.18 -25.20
C LYS A 225 -0.66 10.30 -23.96
N GLY A 226 -1.19 10.84 -22.87
CA GLY A 226 -1.26 10.15 -21.61
C GLY A 226 -2.66 9.78 -21.15
N SER A 227 -2.69 8.81 -20.26
CA SER A 227 -3.87 8.41 -19.52
C SER A 227 -3.59 8.50 -18.01
N ILE A 228 -4.59 8.92 -17.25
CA ILE A 228 -4.52 9.05 -15.80
C ILE A 228 -5.64 8.26 -15.17
N LEU A 229 -5.30 7.37 -14.24
CA LEU A 229 -6.23 6.63 -13.41
C LEU A 229 -6.06 7.07 -11.96
N ILE A 230 -7.16 7.44 -11.31
CA ILE A 230 -7.15 7.87 -9.91
C ILE A 230 -8.00 6.91 -9.09
N THR A 231 -7.54 6.46 -7.94
CA THR A 231 -8.39 5.81 -6.95
C THR A 231 -8.59 6.72 -5.74
N SER A 232 -9.81 6.80 -5.21
CA SER A 232 -10.13 7.63 -4.04
C SER A 232 -11.29 7.02 -3.25
N ARG A 233 -11.35 7.32 -1.95
CA ARG A 233 -12.54 7.05 -1.13
C ARG A 233 -13.62 8.12 -1.31
N SER A 234 -13.21 9.34 -1.64
CA SER A 234 -14.08 10.50 -1.78
C SER A 234 -14.51 10.74 -3.22
N PRO A 235 -15.80 10.63 -3.54
CA PRO A 235 -16.32 10.98 -4.86
C PRO A 235 -16.03 12.43 -5.27
N ALA A 236 -16.04 13.35 -4.30
CA ALA A 236 -15.76 14.76 -4.53
C ALA A 236 -14.30 15.02 -4.92
N VAL A 237 -13.35 14.28 -4.34
CA VAL A 237 -11.93 14.34 -4.70
C VAL A 237 -11.71 13.71 -6.07
N ALA A 238 -12.30 12.53 -6.28
CA ALA A 238 -12.21 11.79 -7.54
C ALA A 238 -12.70 12.61 -8.76
N ALA A 239 -13.80 13.32 -8.64
CA ALA A 239 -14.43 14.07 -9.73
C ALA A 239 -13.68 15.37 -10.11
N ARG A 240 -12.78 15.90 -9.28
CA ARG A 240 -12.18 17.23 -9.51
C ARG A 240 -11.21 17.28 -10.71
N ARG A 241 -10.52 16.19 -11.01
CA ARG A 241 -9.49 16.12 -12.07
C ARG A 241 -9.82 15.12 -13.16
N ALA A 242 -10.72 14.18 -12.92
CA ALA A 242 -11.13 13.18 -13.90
C ALA A 242 -12.38 13.64 -14.67
N LYS A 243 -12.37 13.41 -16.00
CA LYS A 243 -13.54 13.68 -16.84
C LYS A 243 -14.68 12.67 -16.58
N ARG A 244 -14.33 11.46 -16.12
CA ARG A 244 -15.25 10.37 -15.81
C ARG A 244 -14.93 9.81 -14.43
N THR A 245 -15.97 9.50 -13.67
CA THR A 245 -15.85 8.89 -12.34
C THR A 245 -16.68 7.63 -12.29
N MET A 246 -16.05 6.50 -12.02
CA MET A 246 -16.69 5.22 -11.78
C MET A 246 -16.94 5.08 -10.28
N GLN A 247 -18.20 4.85 -9.91
CA GLN A 247 -18.56 4.47 -8.53
C GLN A 247 -18.46 2.94 -8.41
N LEU A 248 -17.37 2.44 -7.86
CA LEU A 248 -17.20 1.01 -7.62
C LEU A 248 -18.04 0.58 -6.42
N LYS A 249 -19.04 -0.26 -6.67
CA LYS A 249 -19.93 -0.81 -5.65
C LYS A 249 -19.42 -2.15 -5.14
N SER A 250 -19.85 -2.57 -3.96
CA SER A 250 -19.68 -3.96 -3.51
C SER A 250 -20.39 -4.93 -4.46
N PHE A 251 -20.01 -6.19 -4.42
CA PHE A 251 -20.64 -7.22 -5.22
C PHE A 251 -22.06 -7.49 -4.72
N GLU A 252 -22.98 -7.74 -5.63
CA GLU A 252 -24.33 -8.20 -5.30
C GLU A 252 -24.26 -9.64 -4.79
N ASP A 253 -25.20 -10.03 -3.91
CA ASP A 253 -25.17 -11.32 -3.19
C ASP A 253 -24.97 -12.54 -4.08
N GLY A 254 -25.57 -12.55 -5.28
CA GLY A 254 -25.38 -13.64 -6.25
C GLY A 254 -23.95 -13.71 -6.79
N ALA A 255 -23.46 -12.61 -7.32
CA ALA A 255 -22.09 -12.53 -7.84
C ALA A 255 -21.05 -12.70 -6.73
N ALA A 256 -21.32 -12.23 -5.52
CA ALA A 256 -20.47 -12.42 -4.36
C ALA A 256 -20.37 -13.90 -3.97
N ALA A 257 -21.46 -14.66 -4.04
CA ALA A 257 -21.45 -16.10 -3.74
C ALA A 257 -20.61 -16.88 -4.78
N ASP A 258 -20.77 -16.57 -6.07
CA ASP A 258 -19.96 -17.19 -7.13
C ASP A 258 -18.44 -16.90 -6.93
N ILE A 259 -18.11 -15.67 -6.57
CA ILE A 259 -16.72 -15.29 -6.23
C ILE A 259 -16.24 -16.02 -4.97
N LEU A 260 -17.10 -16.20 -3.97
CA LEU A 260 -16.74 -16.94 -2.75
C LEU A 260 -16.44 -18.41 -3.07
N TYR A 261 -17.18 -19.05 -3.97
CA TYR A 261 -16.90 -20.40 -4.45
C TYR A 261 -15.55 -20.50 -5.13
N GLU A 262 -15.25 -19.58 -6.03
CA GLU A 262 -13.93 -19.49 -6.71
C GLU A 262 -12.78 -19.26 -5.71
N LEU A 263 -12.98 -18.37 -4.74
CA LEU A 263 -11.95 -18.07 -3.73
C LEU A 263 -11.70 -19.22 -2.79
N THR A 264 -12.74 -19.95 -2.37
CA THR A 264 -12.62 -21.10 -1.47
C THR A 264 -12.26 -22.40 -2.19
N GLY A 265 -12.55 -22.49 -3.48
CA GLY A 265 -12.47 -23.74 -4.24
C GLY A 265 -13.48 -24.80 -3.77
N LEU A 266 -14.54 -24.39 -3.06
CA LEU A 266 -15.59 -25.26 -2.53
C LEU A 266 -16.90 -25.00 -3.25
N GLU A 267 -17.43 -26.02 -3.94
CA GLU A 267 -18.78 -25.99 -4.46
C GLU A 267 -19.78 -26.31 -3.34
N PRO A 268 -20.93 -25.64 -3.28
CA PRO A 268 -21.95 -25.96 -2.27
C PRO A 268 -22.50 -27.38 -2.48
N ALA A 269 -22.45 -28.19 -1.42
CA ALA A 269 -22.87 -29.59 -1.48
C ALA A 269 -24.38 -29.76 -1.72
N ASP A 270 -25.18 -28.78 -1.26
CA ASP A 270 -26.62 -28.77 -1.37
C ASP A 270 -27.19 -27.32 -1.36
N GLU A 271 -28.50 -27.20 -1.43
CA GLU A 271 -29.19 -25.90 -1.42
C GLU A 271 -29.00 -25.12 -0.09
N ASN A 272 -28.78 -25.82 1.04
CA ASN A 272 -28.56 -25.16 2.33
C ASN A 272 -27.18 -24.53 2.38
N GLU A 273 -26.15 -25.22 1.87
CA GLU A 273 -24.79 -24.68 1.74
C GLU A 273 -24.78 -23.47 0.79
N ALA A 274 -25.50 -23.52 -0.32
CA ALA A 274 -25.65 -22.39 -1.24
C ALA A 274 -26.35 -21.18 -0.59
N LYS A 275 -27.38 -21.42 0.22
CA LYS A 275 -28.04 -20.36 1.02
C LYS A 275 -27.10 -19.79 2.08
N ALA A 276 -26.34 -20.63 2.77
CA ALA A 276 -25.37 -20.20 3.76
C ALA A 276 -24.27 -19.32 3.14
N ALA A 277 -23.73 -19.69 1.97
CA ALA A 277 -22.75 -18.89 1.25
C ALA A 277 -23.30 -17.50 0.85
N LYS A 278 -24.51 -17.42 0.33
CA LYS A 278 -25.18 -16.14 0.01
C LYS A 278 -25.40 -15.29 1.25
N GLU A 279 -25.80 -15.91 2.36
CA GLU A 279 -25.99 -15.18 3.61
C GLU A 279 -24.66 -14.67 4.20
N ILE A 280 -23.57 -15.42 4.07
CA ILE A 280 -22.23 -14.94 4.42
C ILE A 280 -21.90 -13.68 3.59
N CYS A 281 -22.07 -13.74 2.26
CA CYS A 281 -21.81 -12.61 1.37
C CYS A 281 -22.65 -11.39 1.72
N HIS A 282 -23.95 -11.59 2.03
CA HIS A 282 -24.83 -10.53 2.51
C HIS A 282 -24.34 -9.88 3.81
N LEU A 283 -23.99 -10.70 4.81
CA LEU A 283 -23.50 -10.23 6.10
C LEU A 283 -22.16 -9.46 6.02
N ILE A 284 -21.31 -9.82 5.07
CA ILE A 284 -20.04 -9.10 4.82
C ILE A 284 -20.19 -7.97 3.79
N GLY A 285 -21.43 -7.65 3.39
CA GLY A 285 -21.76 -6.54 2.49
C GLY A 285 -21.18 -6.65 1.08
N GLY A 286 -20.86 -7.86 0.61
CA GLY A 286 -20.27 -8.09 -0.72
C GLY A 286 -18.92 -7.42 -0.92
N LEU A 287 -18.18 -7.12 0.15
CA LEU A 287 -16.89 -6.43 0.09
C LEU A 287 -15.77 -7.38 -0.34
N ALA A 288 -15.04 -7.05 -1.39
CA ALA A 288 -13.97 -7.86 -1.94
C ALA A 288 -12.93 -8.27 -0.88
N LEU A 289 -12.49 -7.32 -0.05
CA LEU A 289 -11.50 -7.57 1.01
C LEU A 289 -12.06 -8.57 2.05
N ALA A 290 -13.30 -8.39 2.48
CA ALA A 290 -13.95 -9.28 3.44
C ALA A 290 -14.11 -10.70 2.87
N MET A 291 -14.49 -10.83 1.59
CA MET A 291 -14.59 -12.13 0.92
C MET A 291 -13.25 -12.86 0.88
N VAL A 292 -12.17 -12.18 0.53
CA VAL A 292 -10.82 -12.78 0.52
C VAL A 292 -10.42 -13.28 1.90
N HIS A 293 -10.65 -12.48 2.95
CA HIS A 293 -10.33 -12.89 4.31
C HIS A 293 -11.19 -14.08 4.77
N MET A 294 -12.49 -14.06 4.50
CA MET A 294 -13.38 -15.14 4.91
C MET A 294 -13.12 -16.43 4.15
N SER A 295 -12.82 -16.33 2.84
CA SER A 295 -12.46 -17.50 2.04
C SER A 295 -11.20 -18.18 2.58
N SER A 296 -10.17 -17.42 2.92
CA SER A 296 -8.95 -17.97 3.53
C SER A 296 -9.26 -18.65 4.87
N TYR A 297 -10.08 -18.03 5.71
CA TYR A 297 -10.47 -18.59 7.00
C TYR A 297 -11.26 -19.90 6.86
N ILE A 298 -12.18 -19.97 5.89
CA ILE A 298 -12.96 -21.18 5.56
C ILE A 298 -12.01 -22.31 5.11
N GLN A 299 -11.08 -22.01 4.18
CA GLN A 299 -10.11 -22.96 3.65
C GLN A 299 -9.17 -23.49 4.75
N ASP A 300 -8.55 -22.59 5.50
CA ASP A 300 -7.53 -22.94 6.52
C ASP A 300 -8.10 -23.83 7.63
N ARG A 301 -9.39 -23.72 7.90
CA ARG A 301 -10.07 -24.47 8.95
C ARG A 301 -10.90 -25.65 8.44
N GLY A 302 -11.08 -25.75 7.13
CA GLY A 302 -11.88 -26.81 6.51
C GLY A 302 -13.37 -26.73 6.85
N TYR A 303 -13.91 -25.53 7.09
CA TYR A 303 -15.32 -25.34 7.39
C TYR A 303 -16.19 -25.48 6.13
N SER A 304 -17.42 -26.00 6.31
CA SER A 304 -18.49 -25.77 5.36
C SER A 304 -19.03 -24.35 5.49
N TYR A 305 -19.81 -23.88 4.53
CA TYR A 305 -20.43 -22.54 4.58
C TYR A 305 -21.40 -22.41 5.76
N SER A 306 -22.16 -23.45 6.06
CA SER A 306 -23.10 -23.49 7.18
C SER A 306 -22.38 -23.42 8.53
N GLU A 307 -21.29 -24.17 8.70
CA GLU A 307 -20.47 -24.13 9.92
C GLU A 307 -19.83 -22.76 10.13
N PHE A 308 -19.26 -22.19 9.08
CA PHE A 308 -18.68 -20.85 9.15
C PHE A 308 -19.75 -19.78 9.43
N LEU A 309 -20.92 -19.84 8.79
CA LEU A 309 -22.01 -18.92 9.06
C LEU A 309 -22.45 -18.93 10.52
N ALA A 310 -22.58 -20.14 11.12
CA ALA A 310 -22.92 -20.28 12.52
C ALA A 310 -21.83 -19.68 13.45
N LEU A 311 -20.56 -19.85 13.08
CA LEU A 311 -19.45 -19.26 13.79
C LEU A 311 -19.47 -17.72 13.69
N TYR A 312 -19.63 -17.18 12.49
CA TYR A 312 -19.67 -15.74 12.23
C TYR A 312 -20.78 -15.04 13.00
N LYS A 313 -22.01 -15.59 12.98
CA LYS A 313 -23.15 -15.06 13.72
C LYS A 313 -22.89 -14.99 15.22
N ARG A 314 -22.32 -16.04 15.82
CA ARG A 314 -21.97 -16.05 17.25
C ARG A 314 -20.94 -14.97 17.61
N HIS A 315 -19.98 -14.69 16.73
CA HIS A 315 -18.99 -13.63 16.96
C HIS A 315 -19.55 -12.23 16.74
N ALA A 316 -20.34 -12.02 15.71
CA ALA A 316 -21.02 -10.75 15.45
C ALA A 316 -21.89 -10.31 16.63
N GLU A 317 -22.66 -11.23 17.23
CA GLU A 317 -23.45 -10.96 18.43
C GLU A 317 -22.59 -10.47 19.62
N ARG A 318 -21.41 -11.05 19.83
CA ARG A 318 -20.50 -10.63 20.92
C ARG A 318 -19.93 -9.23 20.72
N ILE A 319 -19.66 -8.86 19.47
CA ILE A 319 -19.15 -7.52 19.12
C ILE A 319 -20.26 -6.48 19.25
N PHE A 320 -21.46 -6.80 18.79
CA PHE A 320 -22.63 -5.93 18.88
C PHE A 320 -22.96 -5.52 20.31
N VAL A 321 -22.81 -6.44 21.25
CA VAL A 321 -23.02 -6.18 22.69
C VAL A 321 -21.98 -5.21 23.27
N LYS A 322 -20.77 -5.12 22.68
CA LYS A 322 -19.69 -4.26 23.17
C LYS A 322 -19.73 -2.83 22.60
N ASN A 323 -20.32 -2.62 21.43
CA ASN A 323 -20.27 -1.34 20.70
C ASN A 323 -21.69 -0.85 20.33
N LEU A 324 -22.34 -0.13 21.22
CA LEU A 324 -23.71 0.41 21.04
C LEU A 324 -23.79 1.67 20.16
N SER A 325 -22.79 2.00 19.36
CA SER A 325 -22.85 3.22 18.53
C SER A 325 -22.08 3.09 17.21
N GLN A 326 -22.85 3.23 16.14
CA GLN A 326 -22.51 3.58 14.74
C GLN A 326 -22.22 2.48 13.72
N VAL A 327 -23.10 2.50 12.70
CA VAL A 327 -23.04 2.17 11.26
C VAL A 327 -22.50 0.79 10.82
N ASP A 328 -23.34 0.09 10.08
CA ASP A 328 -23.24 -1.30 9.58
C ASP A 328 -21.89 -1.72 8.92
N TYR A 329 -21.18 -0.79 8.28
CA TYR A 329 -19.95 -1.07 7.54
C TYR A 329 -18.73 -1.34 8.43
N ASP A 330 -18.52 -0.49 9.44
CA ASP A 330 -17.38 -0.63 10.37
C ASP A 330 -17.51 -1.92 11.21
N HIS A 331 -18.74 -2.34 11.49
CA HIS A 331 -19.02 -3.59 12.19
C HIS A 331 -18.64 -4.83 11.39
N THR A 332 -18.89 -4.84 10.09
CA THR A 332 -18.57 -5.97 9.21
C THR A 332 -17.06 -6.22 9.15
N LEU A 333 -16.28 -5.19 8.89
CA LEU A 333 -14.82 -5.29 8.85
C LEU A 333 -14.25 -5.64 10.24
N ASN A 334 -14.76 -5.03 11.30
CA ASN A 334 -14.31 -5.32 12.66
C ASN A 334 -14.57 -6.77 13.03
N THR A 335 -15.71 -7.36 12.65
CA THR A 335 -16.00 -8.77 12.90
C THR A 335 -15.03 -9.68 12.14
N VAL A 336 -14.73 -9.36 10.89
CA VAL A 336 -13.74 -10.08 10.07
C VAL A 336 -12.36 -10.02 10.69
N TRP A 337 -11.91 -8.84 11.11
CA TRP A 337 -10.63 -8.64 11.77
C TRP A 337 -10.53 -9.35 13.12
N ASP A 338 -11.59 -9.27 13.96
CA ASP A 338 -11.62 -9.93 15.25
C ASP A 338 -11.49 -11.44 15.14
N LEU A 339 -12.18 -12.06 14.18
CA LEU A 339 -12.06 -13.51 13.92
C LEU A 339 -10.61 -13.89 13.55
N SER A 340 -9.99 -13.12 12.69
CA SER A 340 -8.61 -13.35 12.27
C SER A 340 -7.63 -13.15 13.43
N LEU A 341 -7.77 -12.05 14.19
CA LEU A 341 -6.89 -11.73 15.32
C LEU A 341 -7.01 -12.72 16.49
N GLN A 342 -8.22 -13.28 16.74
CA GLN A 342 -8.41 -14.29 17.81
C GLN A 342 -7.70 -15.60 17.50
N SER A 343 -7.45 -15.92 16.25
CA SER A 343 -6.76 -17.14 15.85
C SER A 343 -5.24 -17.06 16.00
N LEU A 344 -4.68 -15.86 16.25
CA LEU A 344 -3.25 -15.65 16.37
C LEU A 344 -2.69 -16.20 17.70
N SER A 345 -1.46 -16.71 17.63
CA SER A 345 -0.70 -17.04 18.83
C SER A 345 -0.43 -15.78 19.66
N PRO A 346 -0.18 -15.90 20.97
CA PRO A 346 0.16 -14.76 21.83
C PRO A 346 1.34 -13.93 21.28
N ASN A 347 2.35 -14.59 20.73
CA ASN A 347 3.54 -13.94 20.13
C ASN A 347 3.17 -13.17 18.85
N ALA A 348 2.39 -13.77 17.95
CA ALA A 348 1.92 -13.11 16.73
C ALA A 348 1.06 -11.88 17.06
N ARG A 349 0.27 -11.94 18.13
CA ARG A 349 -0.54 -10.80 18.56
C ARG A 349 0.33 -9.64 19.06
N VAL A 350 1.35 -9.94 19.88
CA VAL A 350 2.33 -8.93 20.34
C VAL A 350 3.07 -8.30 19.16
N LEU A 351 3.42 -9.12 18.15
CA LEU A 351 4.07 -8.63 16.93
C LEU A 351 3.17 -7.68 16.15
N ILE A 352 1.90 -8.01 15.95
CA ILE A 352 0.94 -7.14 15.26
C ILE A 352 0.71 -5.85 16.04
N ASP A 353 0.56 -5.91 17.36
CA ASP A 353 0.46 -4.73 18.21
C ASP A 353 1.68 -3.81 18.04
N LEU A 354 2.88 -4.38 17.91
CA LEU A 354 4.09 -3.63 17.64
C LEU A 354 4.10 -3.03 16.22
N LEU A 355 3.77 -3.83 15.21
CA LEU A 355 3.76 -3.40 13.81
C LEU A 355 2.72 -2.32 13.52
N SER A 356 1.61 -2.28 14.28
CA SER A 356 0.57 -1.26 14.14
C SER A 356 1.04 0.16 14.45
N LEU A 357 2.22 0.32 15.07
CA LEU A 357 2.84 1.61 15.37
C LEU A 357 3.71 2.16 14.23
N PHE A 358 3.94 1.37 13.20
CA PHE A 358 4.74 1.76 12.04
C PHE A 358 3.85 2.18 10.88
N ASP A 359 4.43 2.91 9.94
CA ASP A 359 3.76 3.19 8.66
C ASP A 359 3.55 1.85 7.92
N PRO A 360 2.30 1.46 7.60
CA PRO A 360 1.98 0.17 7.01
C PRO A 360 2.67 -0.05 5.65
N ASP A 361 3.00 1.01 4.94
CA ASP A 361 3.62 0.94 3.61
C ASP A 361 5.16 0.89 3.65
N SER A 362 5.77 1.01 4.84
CA SER A 362 7.24 1.11 5.00
C SER A 362 7.82 0.26 6.12
N ILE A 363 7.16 -0.84 6.48
CA ILE A 363 7.69 -1.79 7.46
C ILE A 363 8.82 -2.58 6.80
N ALA A 364 10.08 -2.24 7.14
CA ALA A 364 11.23 -2.94 6.58
C ALA A 364 11.42 -4.29 7.26
N GLU A 365 11.54 -5.38 6.48
CA GLU A 365 11.79 -6.74 6.95
C GLU A 365 12.96 -6.82 7.94
N ARG A 366 14.03 -6.05 7.71
CA ARG A 366 15.19 -5.92 8.61
C ARG A 366 14.86 -5.41 10.02
N LEU A 367 13.67 -4.85 10.25
CA LEU A 367 13.20 -4.49 11.59
C LEU A 367 12.82 -5.74 12.40
N LEU A 368 12.41 -6.80 11.72
CA LEU A 368 11.99 -8.06 12.30
C LEU A 368 13.17 -9.04 12.43
N ILE A 369 14.09 -9.00 11.47
CA ILE A 369 15.33 -9.78 11.46
C ILE A 369 16.38 -8.99 12.23
N GLY A 370 16.23 -8.89 13.56
CA GLY A 370 17.09 -8.07 14.41
C GLY A 370 18.55 -8.57 14.40
N THR A 371 19.50 -7.64 14.38
CA THR A 371 20.84 -7.94 14.89
C THR A 371 20.69 -8.53 16.29
N ARG A 372 21.36 -9.65 16.57
CA ARG A 372 21.38 -10.44 17.81
C ARG A 372 21.71 -9.64 19.09
N ALA A 373 21.07 -8.50 19.31
CA ALA A 373 21.07 -7.78 20.55
C ALA A 373 19.97 -8.40 21.42
N GLU A 374 20.32 -8.93 22.57
CA GLU A 374 19.37 -9.51 23.51
C GLU A 374 18.19 -8.56 23.72
N ILE A 375 17.03 -8.95 23.22
CA ILE A 375 15.77 -8.27 23.53
C ILE A 375 15.43 -8.66 24.96
N VAL A 376 15.60 -7.72 25.87
CA VAL A 376 15.40 -7.92 27.32
C VAL A 376 13.91 -7.95 27.68
N GLU A 377 13.05 -7.32 26.86
CA GLU A 377 11.60 -7.26 27.11
C GLU A 377 10.99 -8.67 27.00
N PRO A 378 10.39 -9.21 28.11
CA PRO A 378 9.93 -10.59 28.15
C PRO A 378 8.94 -10.98 27.06
N ARG A 379 8.11 -10.01 26.60
CA ARG A 379 7.07 -10.25 25.58
C ARG A 379 7.62 -10.34 24.16
N LEU A 380 8.83 -9.85 23.93
CA LEU A 380 9.49 -9.86 22.64
C LEU A 380 10.66 -10.85 22.57
N LYS A 381 10.87 -11.65 23.62
CA LYS A 381 11.96 -12.65 23.66
C LYS A 381 11.89 -13.66 22.51
N PHE A 382 10.69 -13.99 22.01
CA PHE A 382 10.54 -14.86 20.86
C PHE A 382 11.18 -14.32 19.57
N MET A 383 11.46 -13.00 19.50
CA MET A 383 12.17 -12.41 18.37
C MET A 383 13.70 -12.63 18.42
N ASN A 384 14.23 -13.19 19.53
CA ASN A 384 15.64 -13.60 19.64
C ASN A 384 15.87 -14.99 19.05
N ASP A 385 14.81 -15.78 18.87
CA ASP A 385 14.87 -17.09 18.25
C ASP A 385 14.92 -16.90 16.72
N ASP A 386 15.71 -17.74 16.03
CA ASP A 386 15.75 -17.70 14.57
C ASP A 386 14.32 -17.98 14.04
N PHE A 387 13.82 -17.09 13.23
CA PHE A 387 12.57 -17.34 12.50
C PHE A 387 12.82 -18.45 11.48
N GLU A 388 12.32 -19.66 11.77
CA GLU A 388 12.17 -20.74 10.79
C GLU A 388 10.98 -20.46 9.85
#